data_bb8abdfdba0ac384fb17feae9a63b41c
#
_entry.id   bb8abdfdba0ac384fb17feae9a63b41c
#
_cell.length_a   1.000
_cell.length_b   1.000
_cell.length_c   1.000
_cell.angle_alpha   90.00
_cell.angle_beta   90.00
_cell.angle_gamma   90.00
#
_symmetry.space_group_name_H-M   'P 1'
#
loop_
_entity.id
_entity.type
_entity.pdbx_description
1 polymer ?
#
loop_
_entity_poly.entity_id
_entity_poly.type
_entity_poly.pdbx_seq_one_letter_code
_entity_poly.pdbx_strand_id
1 'polypeptide(L)'
;HGNVAANNDGLQDPAIMAHQAGFMVDAVDTAAAVVGTPGADGVRPVDDGAVAYRLGRSIAKMEACLSTPSIFGRVAQAQIMRDIAPDVMDILGTAALLPVETDGAVDAGRSEYVYRFAPLAGIYGGSLEVFRNMIAQHVLGLGKPNYSPPKAS
;
A
#
# COMPACT_ATOMS: atom_id res chain seq x y z
N HIS A 1 -3.95 33.18 12.42
CA HIS A 1 -3.31 32.36 11.38
C HIS A 1 -2.39 31.38 12.06
N GLY A 2 -2.93 30.26 12.55
CA GLY A 2 -2.18 29.18 13.15
C GLY A 2 -1.34 28.49 12.09
N ASN A 3 -0.11 28.21 12.46
CA ASN A 3 0.97 27.66 11.65
C ASN A 3 0.59 26.27 11.12
N VAL A 4 -0.01 26.20 9.93
CA VAL A 4 -0.34 24.94 9.23
C VAL A 4 0.94 24.16 8.87
N ALA A 5 2.08 24.84 8.83
CA ALA A 5 3.39 24.23 8.59
C ALA A 5 3.83 23.29 9.73
N ALA A 6 3.51 23.61 10.98
CA ALA A 6 3.93 22.81 12.13
C ALA A 6 3.17 21.47 12.26
N ASN A 7 1.99 21.35 11.64
CA ASN A 7 1.22 20.08 11.61
C ASN A 7 1.62 19.17 10.43
N ASN A 8 2.35 19.67 9.46
CA ASN A 8 2.75 18.88 8.28
C ASN A 8 3.94 17.96 8.54
N ASP A 9 4.83 18.32 9.47
CA ASP A 9 6.03 17.55 9.74
C ASP A 9 5.70 16.16 10.32
N GLY A 10 4.64 16.05 11.13
CA GLY A 10 4.19 14.77 11.67
C GLY A 10 3.47 13.86 10.65
N LEU A 11 2.86 14.43 9.62
CA LEU A 11 2.19 13.67 8.55
C LEU A 11 3.16 13.16 7.47
N GLN A 12 4.36 13.71 7.46
CA GLN A 12 5.46 13.33 6.58
C GLN A 12 6.56 12.56 7.34
N ASP A 13 6.27 12.07 8.54
CA ASP A 13 7.25 11.34 9.33
C ASP A 13 7.80 10.15 8.53
N PRO A 14 9.09 10.18 8.16
CA PRO A 14 9.72 9.09 7.42
C PRO A 14 9.59 7.74 8.12
N ALA A 15 9.51 7.72 9.46
CA ALA A 15 9.36 6.50 10.23
C ALA A 15 7.99 5.85 10.03
N ILE A 16 6.91 6.64 9.97
CA ILE A 16 5.57 6.13 9.68
C ILE A 16 5.50 5.56 8.26
N MET A 17 6.08 6.26 7.30
CA MET A 17 6.13 5.81 5.92
C MET A 17 6.96 4.53 5.78
N ALA A 18 8.11 4.45 6.43
CA ALA A 18 8.95 3.26 6.44
C ALA A 18 8.24 2.06 7.07
N HIS A 19 7.51 2.26 8.15
CA HIS A 19 6.73 1.21 8.81
C HIS A 19 5.63 0.65 7.89
N GLN A 20 4.88 1.52 7.21
CA GLN A 20 3.87 1.09 6.24
C GLN A 20 4.47 0.40 5.02
N ALA A 21 5.60 0.93 4.52
CA ALA A 21 6.34 0.31 3.43
C ALA A 21 6.82 -1.09 3.82
N GLY A 22 7.26 -1.28 5.07
CA GLY A 22 7.66 -2.58 5.61
C GLY A 22 6.56 -3.64 5.48
N PHE A 23 5.31 -3.32 5.82
CA PHE A 23 4.20 -4.26 5.64
C PHE A 23 3.99 -4.67 4.17
N MET A 24 4.13 -3.73 3.25
CA MET A 24 3.99 -4.02 1.83
C MET A 24 5.14 -4.89 1.32
N VAL A 25 6.37 -4.58 1.71
CA VAL A 25 7.57 -5.36 1.37
C VAL A 25 7.45 -6.78 1.91
N ASP A 26 7.16 -6.93 3.20
CA ASP A 26 7.02 -8.24 3.85
C ASP A 26 5.96 -9.11 3.14
N ALA A 27 4.83 -8.54 2.76
CA ALA A 27 3.77 -9.27 2.08
C ALA A 27 4.18 -9.73 0.66
N VAL A 28 4.88 -8.89 -0.09
CA VAL A 28 5.37 -9.21 -1.44
C VAL A 28 6.50 -10.23 -1.38
N ASP A 29 7.43 -10.08 -0.44
CA ASP A 29 8.54 -11.03 -0.24
C ASP A 29 8.03 -12.41 0.19
N THR A 30 7.05 -12.45 1.09
CA THR A 30 6.36 -13.70 1.48
C THR A 30 5.72 -14.35 0.26
N ALA A 31 4.98 -13.58 -0.54
CA ALA A 31 4.37 -14.10 -1.75
C ALA A 31 5.41 -14.68 -2.71
N ALA A 32 6.52 -13.95 -2.93
CA ALA A 32 7.61 -14.42 -3.79
C ALA A 32 8.24 -15.73 -3.28
N ALA A 33 8.48 -15.82 -1.98
CA ALA A 33 9.04 -17.03 -1.35
C ALA A 33 8.10 -18.23 -1.48
N VAL A 34 6.82 -18.05 -1.19
CA VAL A 34 5.82 -19.12 -1.26
C VAL A 34 5.66 -19.64 -2.69
N VAL A 35 5.44 -18.75 -3.66
CA VAL A 35 5.20 -19.19 -5.05
C VAL A 35 6.48 -19.61 -5.77
N GLY A 36 7.65 -19.24 -5.27
CA GLY A 36 8.94 -19.69 -5.76
C GLY A 36 9.33 -21.09 -5.24
N THR A 37 8.64 -21.60 -4.21
CA THR A 37 8.92 -22.91 -3.62
C THR A 37 8.13 -24.01 -4.34
N PRO A 38 8.78 -25.11 -4.80
CA PRO A 38 8.08 -26.22 -5.42
C PRO A 38 7.06 -26.87 -4.48
N GLY A 39 5.87 -27.15 -5.01
CA GLY A 39 4.86 -27.95 -4.34
C GLY A 39 5.25 -29.45 -4.20
N ALA A 40 4.36 -30.26 -3.66
CA ALA A 40 4.56 -31.70 -3.52
C ALA A 40 4.73 -32.43 -4.87
N ASP A 41 4.21 -31.85 -5.94
CA ASP A 41 4.34 -32.30 -7.32
C ASP A 41 5.64 -31.84 -8.01
N GLY A 42 6.48 -31.07 -7.31
CA GLY A 42 7.71 -30.48 -7.84
C GLY A 42 7.52 -29.24 -8.71
N VAL A 43 6.30 -28.77 -8.90
CA VAL A 43 5.98 -27.58 -9.71
C VAL A 43 5.96 -26.34 -8.82
N ARG A 44 6.57 -25.27 -9.28
CA ARG A 44 6.49 -23.98 -8.58
C ARG A 44 5.26 -23.20 -9.05
N PRO A 45 4.44 -22.67 -8.14
CA PRO A 45 3.30 -21.84 -8.54
C PRO A 45 3.67 -20.68 -9.45
N VAL A 46 4.87 -20.10 -9.30
CA VAL A 46 5.34 -18.99 -10.16
C VAL A 46 5.59 -19.41 -11.62
N ASP A 47 5.65 -20.67 -11.93
CA ASP A 47 5.76 -21.15 -13.33
C ASP A 47 4.42 -21.01 -14.09
N ASP A 48 3.31 -20.77 -13.38
CA ASP A 48 2.05 -20.31 -13.97
C ASP A 48 2.13 -18.83 -14.38
N GLY A 49 1.75 -18.54 -15.64
CA GLY A 49 1.85 -17.20 -16.19
C GLY A 49 0.98 -16.14 -15.49
N ALA A 50 -0.17 -16.52 -14.93
CA ALA A 50 -1.04 -15.60 -14.21
C ALA A 50 -0.45 -15.26 -12.82
N VAL A 51 0.13 -16.25 -12.14
CA VAL A 51 0.85 -16.05 -10.87
C VAL A 51 2.08 -15.18 -11.10
N ALA A 52 2.90 -15.52 -12.10
CA ALA A 52 4.10 -14.75 -12.45
C ALA A 52 3.77 -13.29 -12.78
N TYR A 53 2.70 -13.05 -13.54
CA TYR A 53 2.26 -11.70 -13.89
C TYR A 53 1.84 -10.90 -12.64
N ARG A 54 1.01 -11.47 -11.76
CA ARG A 54 0.54 -10.79 -10.54
C ARG A 54 1.69 -10.48 -9.58
N LEU A 55 2.60 -11.43 -9.39
CA LEU A 55 3.79 -11.22 -8.57
C LEU A 55 4.68 -10.13 -9.17
N GLY A 56 5.01 -10.21 -10.46
CA GLY A 56 5.83 -9.21 -11.14
C GLY A 56 5.22 -7.82 -11.11
N ARG A 57 3.90 -7.72 -11.29
CA ARG A 57 3.14 -6.46 -11.14
C ARG A 57 3.25 -5.89 -9.73
N SER A 58 3.10 -6.73 -8.71
CA SER A 58 3.18 -6.33 -7.31
C SER A 58 4.58 -5.84 -6.97
N ILE A 59 5.62 -6.56 -7.37
CA ILE A 59 7.03 -6.15 -7.19
C ILE A 59 7.30 -4.81 -7.90
N ALA A 60 6.94 -4.68 -9.17
CA ALA A 60 7.19 -3.47 -9.92
C ALA A 60 6.50 -2.23 -9.32
N LYS A 61 5.27 -2.38 -8.84
CA LYS A 61 4.53 -1.29 -8.17
C LYS A 61 5.14 -0.94 -6.82
N MET A 62 5.53 -1.94 -6.05
CA MET A 62 6.21 -1.75 -4.77
C MET A 62 7.51 -0.98 -4.97
N GLU A 63 8.37 -1.39 -5.89
CA GLU A 63 9.64 -0.72 -6.18
C GLU A 63 9.45 0.72 -6.65
N ALA A 64 8.47 0.96 -7.53
CA ALA A 64 8.12 2.30 -7.97
C ALA A 64 7.67 3.19 -6.79
N CYS A 65 6.89 2.63 -5.86
CA CYS A 65 6.46 3.32 -4.65
C CYS A 65 7.65 3.67 -3.75
N LEU A 66 8.52 2.70 -3.46
CA LEU A 66 9.68 2.89 -2.59
C LEU A 66 10.67 3.92 -3.16
N SER A 67 10.71 4.06 -4.48
CA SER A 67 11.53 5.05 -5.18
C SER A 67 10.90 6.44 -5.25
N THR A 68 9.65 6.60 -4.79
CA THR A 68 8.91 7.87 -4.86
C THR A 68 9.05 8.65 -3.55
N PRO A 69 9.70 9.82 -3.53
CA PRO A 69 9.98 10.54 -2.29
C PRO A 69 8.79 11.35 -1.77
N SER A 70 8.86 11.75 -0.49
CA SER A 70 8.02 12.75 0.16
C SER A 70 6.50 12.50 0.12
N ILE A 71 5.72 13.54 0.02
CA ILE A 71 4.24 13.49 -0.02
C ILE A 71 3.70 12.67 -1.21
N PHE A 72 4.42 12.61 -2.33
CA PHE A 72 4.06 11.74 -3.46
C PHE A 72 4.18 10.26 -3.08
N GLY A 73 5.24 9.90 -2.36
CA GLY A 73 5.43 8.55 -1.82
C GLY A 73 4.30 8.15 -0.87
N ARG A 74 3.82 9.08 -0.03
CA ARG A 74 2.68 8.81 0.86
C ARG A 74 1.41 8.46 0.09
N VAL A 75 1.11 9.19 -0.99
CA VAL A 75 -0.04 8.90 -1.85
C VAL A 75 0.17 7.60 -2.62
N ALA A 76 1.34 7.42 -3.23
CA ALA A 76 1.68 6.22 -3.98
C ALA A 76 1.57 4.97 -3.11
N GLN A 77 2.16 4.98 -1.91
CA GLN A 77 2.15 3.85 -0.98
C GLN A 77 0.73 3.41 -0.62
N ALA A 78 -0.13 4.33 -0.23
CA ALA A 78 -1.49 3.99 0.15
C ALA A 78 -2.31 3.43 -1.03
N GLN A 79 -2.11 3.97 -2.23
CA GLN A 79 -2.78 3.47 -3.43
C GLN A 79 -2.26 2.10 -3.85
N ILE A 80 -0.94 1.95 -3.90
CA ILE A 80 -0.30 0.72 -4.35
C ILE A 80 -0.57 -0.42 -3.38
N MET A 81 -0.50 -0.18 -2.06
CA MET A 81 -0.84 -1.17 -1.07
C MET A 81 -2.26 -1.73 -1.24
N ARG A 82 -3.24 -0.86 -1.52
CA ARG A 82 -4.63 -1.27 -1.81
C ARG A 82 -4.76 -2.04 -3.12
N ASP A 83 -3.92 -1.74 -4.09
CA ASP A 83 -3.99 -2.32 -5.43
C ASP A 83 -3.30 -3.69 -5.51
N ILE A 84 -2.21 -3.89 -4.76
CA ILE A 84 -1.48 -5.16 -4.77
C ILE A 84 -1.93 -6.16 -3.71
N ALA A 85 -2.55 -5.71 -2.62
CA ALA A 85 -2.97 -6.59 -1.54
C ALA A 85 -3.91 -7.72 -2.01
N PRO A 86 -4.91 -7.49 -2.88
CA PRO A 86 -5.71 -8.57 -3.46
C PRO A 86 -4.90 -9.55 -4.31
N ASP A 87 -3.95 -9.05 -5.12
CA ASP A 87 -3.08 -9.91 -5.93
C ASP A 87 -2.23 -10.83 -5.04
N VAL A 88 -1.67 -10.28 -3.95
CA VAL A 88 -0.89 -11.06 -2.97
C VAL A 88 -1.75 -12.16 -2.34
N MET A 89 -2.98 -11.83 -1.92
CA MET A 89 -3.90 -12.83 -1.35
C MET A 89 -4.25 -13.93 -2.35
N ASP A 90 -4.51 -13.55 -3.60
CA ASP A 90 -4.88 -14.51 -4.66
C ASP A 90 -3.74 -15.50 -4.96
N ILE A 91 -2.50 -15.03 -5.03
CA ILE A 91 -1.34 -15.89 -5.32
C ILE A 91 -0.92 -16.76 -4.13
N LEU A 92 -1.20 -16.34 -2.90
CA LEU A 92 -0.95 -17.13 -1.68
C LEU A 92 -2.04 -18.19 -1.44
N GLY A 93 -3.22 -18.03 -2.02
CA GLY A 93 -4.30 -18.99 -1.92
C GLY A 93 -5.05 -18.96 -0.59
N THR A 94 -5.81 -20.02 -0.33
CA THR A 94 -6.75 -20.09 0.82
C THR A 94 -6.09 -19.99 2.18
N ALA A 95 -4.86 -20.47 2.34
CA ALA A 95 -4.12 -20.39 3.60
C ALA A 95 -3.79 -18.93 4.01
N ALA A 96 -3.79 -17.99 3.02
CA ALA A 96 -3.62 -16.57 3.28
C ALA A 96 -4.85 -15.91 3.92
N LEU A 97 -6.02 -16.57 3.91
CA LEU A 97 -7.23 -16.07 4.57
C LEU A 97 -7.24 -16.29 6.08
N LEU A 98 -6.28 -17.06 6.59
CA LEU A 98 -6.19 -17.37 8.01
C LEU A 98 -5.53 -16.20 8.75
N PRO A 99 -6.19 -15.70 9.82
CA PRO A 99 -5.66 -14.59 10.59
C PRO A 99 -4.44 -14.97 11.44
N VAL A 100 -3.82 -13.95 12.04
CA VAL A 100 -2.71 -14.11 12.98
C VAL A 100 -3.07 -15.13 14.08
N GLU A 101 -2.10 -15.94 14.51
CA GLU A 101 -2.24 -16.99 15.53
C GLU A 101 -3.10 -18.20 15.13
N THR A 102 -3.37 -18.37 13.83
CA THR A 102 -4.10 -19.54 13.34
C THR A 102 -3.11 -20.55 12.74
N ASP A 103 -3.24 -21.80 13.14
CA ASP A 103 -2.42 -22.90 12.60
C ASP A 103 -2.60 -23.03 11.09
N GLY A 104 -1.50 -23.11 10.36
CA GLY A 104 -1.48 -23.20 8.91
C GLY A 104 -1.63 -21.87 8.17
N ALA A 105 -1.71 -20.75 8.90
CA ALA A 105 -1.71 -19.43 8.27
C ALA A 105 -0.39 -19.13 7.57
N VAL A 106 -0.46 -18.62 6.34
CA VAL A 106 0.73 -18.16 5.62
C VAL A 106 1.35 -16.98 6.37
N ASP A 107 2.67 -17.02 6.54
CA ASP A 107 3.43 -15.98 7.24
C ASP A 107 2.81 -15.60 8.59
N ALA A 108 2.39 -16.60 9.36
CA ALA A 108 1.71 -16.43 10.64
C ALA A 108 0.50 -15.45 10.58
N GLY A 109 -0.17 -15.34 9.43
CA GLY A 109 -1.33 -14.48 9.21
C GLY A 109 -1.01 -13.02 8.88
N ARG A 110 0.25 -12.67 8.66
CA ARG A 110 0.65 -11.30 8.31
C ARG A 110 0.06 -10.81 7.00
N SER A 111 0.03 -11.68 5.98
CA SER A 111 -0.53 -11.33 4.66
C SER A 111 -2.02 -10.96 4.75
N GLU A 112 -2.80 -11.71 5.56
CA GLU A 112 -4.19 -11.38 5.85
C GLU A 112 -4.32 -10.04 6.56
N TYR A 113 -3.47 -9.80 7.57
CA TYR A 113 -3.43 -8.52 8.26
C TYR A 113 -3.14 -7.35 7.31
N VAL A 114 -2.14 -7.47 6.42
CA VAL A 114 -1.79 -6.44 5.44
C VAL A 114 -2.95 -6.16 4.48
N TYR A 115 -3.66 -7.20 4.04
CA TYR A 115 -4.85 -7.04 3.21
C TYR A 115 -5.94 -6.21 3.91
N ARG A 116 -6.26 -6.51 5.16
CA ARG A 116 -7.23 -5.73 5.95
C ARG A 116 -6.74 -4.32 6.27
N PHE A 117 -5.43 -4.15 6.45
CA PHE A 117 -4.81 -2.86 6.74
C PHE A 117 -4.73 -1.95 5.50
N ALA A 118 -4.63 -2.50 4.30
CA ALA A 118 -4.43 -1.75 3.07
C ALA A 118 -5.46 -0.62 2.83
N PRO A 119 -6.78 -0.79 3.06
CA PRO A 119 -7.73 0.31 2.97
C PRO A 119 -7.47 1.42 3.98
N LEU A 120 -7.05 1.07 5.20
CA LEU A 120 -6.79 2.02 6.27
C LEU A 120 -5.60 2.92 5.96
N ALA A 121 -4.59 2.41 5.25
CA ALA A 121 -3.43 3.18 4.82
C ALA A 121 -3.80 4.43 3.98
N GLY A 122 -4.97 4.42 3.33
CA GLY A 122 -5.48 5.56 2.58
C GLY A 122 -6.31 6.57 3.36
N ILE A 123 -6.51 6.35 4.68
CA ILE A 123 -7.44 7.14 5.50
C ILE A 123 -6.72 7.78 6.69
N TYR A 124 -5.96 7.00 7.46
CA TYR A 124 -5.38 7.50 8.70
C TYR A 124 -4.21 8.47 8.47
N GLY A 125 -4.05 9.43 9.37
CA GLY A 125 -3.05 10.49 9.23
C GLY A 125 -3.39 11.51 8.15
N GLY A 126 -4.57 11.42 7.56
CA GLY A 126 -5.06 12.23 6.44
C GLY A 126 -5.45 11.36 5.25
N SER A 127 -6.64 11.59 4.68
CA SER A 127 -7.10 10.85 3.52
C SER A 127 -6.26 11.18 2.28
N LEU A 128 -6.31 10.29 1.28
CA LEU A 128 -5.61 10.49 0.00
C LEU A 128 -6.03 11.80 -0.69
N GLU A 129 -7.29 12.22 -0.53
CA GLU A 129 -7.83 13.46 -1.07
C GLU A 129 -7.16 14.67 -0.41
N VAL A 130 -6.95 14.61 0.90
CA VAL A 130 -6.23 15.67 1.63
C VAL A 130 -4.80 15.79 1.12
N PHE A 131 -4.08 14.69 0.98
CA PHE A 131 -2.70 14.70 0.46
C PHE A 131 -2.63 15.18 -0.99
N ARG A 132 -3.55 14.75 -1.86
CA ARG A 132 -3.63 15.27 -3.23
C ARG A 132 -3.90 16.77 -3.28
N ASN A 133 -4.77 17.24 -2.39
CA ASN A 133 -5.06 18.66 -2.27
C ASN A 133 -3.83 19.44 -1.78
N MET A 134 -3.07 18.89 -0.82
CA MET A 134 -1.81 19.49 -0.39
C MET A 134 -0.78 19.54 -1.52
N ILE A 135 -0.66 18.49 -2.33
CA ILE A 135 0.19 18.48 -3.52
C ILE A 135 -0.25 19.58 -4.49
N ALA A 136 -1.54 19.67 -4.79
CA ALA A 136 -2.08 20.67 -5.69
C ALA A 136 -1.77 22.11 -5.22
N GLN A 137 -1.98 22.37 -3.94
CA GLN A 137 -1.80 23.70 -3.37
C GLN A 137 -0.34 24.11 -3.17
N HIS A 138 0.47 23.21 -2.59
CA HIS A 138 1.80 23.56 -2.09
C HIS A 138 2.94 23.13 -3.00
N VAL A 139 2.75 22.07 -3.79
CA VAL A 139 3.77 21.58 -4.72
C VAL A 139 3.55 22.12 -6.11
N LEU A 140 2.30 22.07 -6.60
CA LEU A 140 1.96 22.50 -7.96
C LEU A 140 1.51 23.98 -8.04
N GLY A 141 1.29 24.64 -6.90
CA GLY A 141 0.94 26.06 -6.86
C GLY A 141 -0.44 26.40 -7.46
N LEU A 142 -1.38 25.43 -7.50
CA LEU A 142 -2.70 25.61 -8.12
C LEU A 142 -3.67 26.44 -7.28
N GLY A 143 -3.23 26.96 -6.12
CA GLY A 143 -4.06 27.75 -5.23
C GLY A 143 -5.02 26.92 -4.38
N LYS A 144 -5.79 27.60 -3.54
CA LYS A 144 -6.79 26.96 -2.68
C LYS A 144 -8.11 26.83 -3.40
N PRO A 145 -8.79 25.68 -3.32
CA PRO A 145 -10.13 25.55 -3.88
C PRO A 145 -11.11 26.47 -3.14
N ASN A 146 -12.03 27.07 -3.88
CA ASN A 146 -13.09 27.87 -3.29
C ASN A 146 -14.29 26.96 -2.99
N TYR A 147 -14.51 26.69 -1.70
CA TYR A 147 -15.64 25.87 -1.23
C TYR A 147 -16.89 26.70 -0.91
N SER A 148 -16.90 28.00 -1.23
CA SER A 148 -18.09 28.79 -1.03
C SER A 148 -19.22 28.28 -1.92
N PRO A 149 -20.45 28.10 -1.40
CA PRO A 149 -21.58 27.73 -2.23
C PRO A 149 -21.79 28.79 -3.31
N PRO A 150 -22.32 28.40 -4.49
CA PRO A 150 -22.65 29.37 -5.53
C PRO A 150 -23.56 30.44 -4.94
N LYS A 151 -23.29 31.71 -5.26
CA LYS A 151 -24.20 32.78 -4.87
C LYS A 151 -25.54 32.52 -5.54
N ALA A 152 -26.61 32.48 -4.75
CA ALA A 152 -27.96 32.45 -5.30
C ALA A 152 -28.13 33.65 -6.20
N SER A 153 -28.48 33.40 -7.46
CA SER A 153 -28.82 34.44 -8.46
C SER A 153 -30.20 35.01 -8.21
#